data_ac64f97499d2a07869f2440fc5d4c58a
#
_entry.id   ac64f97499d2a07869f2440fc5d4c58a
#
_cell.length_a   1.000
_cell.length_b   1.000
_cell.length_c   1.000
_cell.angle_alpha   90.00
_cell.angle_beta   90.00
_cell.angle_gamma   90.00
#
_symmetry.space_group_name_H-M   'P 1'
#
loop_
_entity.id
_entity.type
_entity.pdbx_description
1 polymer ?
#
loop_
_entity_poly.entity_id
_entity_poly.type
_entity_poly.pdbx_seq_one_letter_code
_entity_poly.pdbx_strand_id
1 'polypeptide(L)'
;MKRFGRVLTWLALFAPIFASAQIDPVKRDLIQFGYNQPLEGRAPIAGYAFYYHNDPDFFRTNITLRVALAPVYLDSEIGFVHGLGPQTDFAVGAAGGGFADSYNEIRGGKYIEAESFDGNGGELSASVYHLFNPQDKIPLNFVLRGAEHFSDYERNDSTAANFQLPDDGMTYSVRTGLRYGGIEPTLFPDLAMELAVWYEGQFRANGGAYGFDDDRQLESASHLFWGSAALSYTLPDSKQNFFARLVAGTSVNADRFSAYRLGGFLPLVAEYPLSLPGYFYQELSARQFVLLNASYILPIAPNERWNLELNGATAAIDYSSGTEQPGNWVSGVGAGIMYRSPSNRFKFIVTYAYGIDAIRSSGRGANSIGFLMQMDLGKAHGNGFSPAQPDRWRGWNWLFGR
;
A
#
# COMPACT_ATOMS: atom_id res chain seq x y z
N MET A 1 -10.04 33.09 28.20
CA MET A 1 -9.59 33.57 26.88
C MET A 1 -8.11 34.02 26.79
N LYS A 2 -7.22 33.72 27.76
CA LYS A 2 -5.78 34.14 27.72
C LYS A 2 -4.78 33.03 27.44
N ARG A 3 -5.23 31.77 27.15
CA ARG A 3 -4.34 30.64 26.82
C ARG A 3 -4.26 30.31 25.34
N PHE A 4 -5.19 30.78 24.52
CA PHE A 4 -5.18 30.54 23.05
C PHE A 4 -4.18 31.43 22.28
N GLY A 5 -3.80 32.61 22.86
CA GLY A 5 -2.86 33.53 22.19
C GLY A 5 -1.38 33.12 22.26
N ARG A 6 -0.99 32.17 23.13
CA ARG A 6 0.41 31.75 23.28
C ARG A 6 0.82 30.60 22.34
N VAL A 7 -0.14 29.87 21.77
CA VAL A 7 0.12 28.78 20.82
C VAL A 7 0.42 29.33 19.42
N LEU A 8 -0.15 30.47 19.05
CA LEU A 8 0.11 31.09 17.74
C LEU A 8 1.47 31.81 17.63
N THR A 9 2.07 32.23 18.73
CA THR A 9 3.32 33.02 18.70
C THR A 9 4.59 32.15 18.58
N TRP A 10 4.51 30.87 18.85
CA TRP A 10 5.61 29.89 18.66
C TRP A 10 5.71 29.34 17.24
N LEU A 11 4.76 29.63 16.37
CA LEU A 11 4.69 29.18 14.98
C LEU A 11 5.57 30.00 14.01
N ALA A 12 6.28 31.05 14.48
CA ALA A 12 6.92 32.01 13.59
C ALA A 12 8.47 32.00 13.55
N LEU A 13 9.16 31.07 14.20
CA LEU A 13 10.61 31.18 14.42
C LEU A 13 11.45 29.99 13.88
N PHE A 14 11.10 29.41 12.71
CA PHE A 14 11.99 28.42 12.10
C PHE A 14 12.33 28.73 10.64
N ALA A 15 13.64 28.73 10.36
CA ALA A 15 14.21 28.96 9.04
C ALA A 15 13.70 27.95 7.98
N PRO A 16 13.63 28.33 6.69
CA PRO A 16 13.16 27.44 5.64
C PRO A 16 14.15 26.28 5.48
N ILE A 17 13.68 25.08 5.77
CA ILE A 17 14.38 23.84 5.48
C ILE A 17 13.91 23.39 4.10
N PHE A 18 14.82 23.24 3.17
CA PHE A 18 14.56 22.78 1.81
C PHE A 18 13.93 21.39 1.87
N ALA A 19 12.66 21.28 1.49
CA ALA A 19 12.01 20.02 1.22
C ALA A 19 12.54 19.52 -0.14
N SER A 20 13.04 18.30 -0.20
CA SER A 20 13.39 17.65 -1.46
C SER A 20 12.15 17.06 -2.12
N ALA A 21 12.16 16.94 -3.44
CA ALA A 21 11.18 16.17 -4.20
C ALA A 21 11.20 14.70 -3.75
N GLN A 22 10.23 13.91 -4.11
CA GLN A 22 9.74 12.80 -3.30
C GLN A 22 10.41 11.43 -3.53
N ILE A 23 11.66 11.40 -3.82
CA ILE A 23 12.51 10.23 -3.53
C ILE A 23 12.69 10.17 -2.01
N ASP A 24 12.43 9.04 -1.36
CA ASP A 24 12.51 8.89 0.10
C ASP A 24 13.88 9.39 0.59
N PRO A 25 13.96 10.50 1.32
CA PRO A 25 15.24 11.07 1.75
C PRO A 25 15.82 10.34 2.97
N VAL A 26 15.18 9.28 3.45
CA VAL A 26 15.58 8.58 4.67
C VAL A 26 16.23 7.26 4.34
N LYS A 27 17.45 7.06 4.81
CA LYS A 27 18.12 5.76 4.72
C LYS A 27 17.40 4.71 5.57
N ARG A 28 17.03 3.59 4.94
CA ARG A 28 16.28 2.50 5.56
C ARG A 28 16.84 1.15 5.19
N ASP A 29 16.81 0.25 6.15
CA ASP A 29 17.11 -1.17 5.99
C ASP A 29 16.07 -1.96 6.79
N LEU A 30 15.03 -2.45 6.15
CA LEU A 30 13.88 -3.07 6.82
C LEU A 30 13.68 -4.49 6.32
N ILE A 31 13.42 -5.42 7.23
CA ILE A 31 12.75 -6.68 6.91
C ILE A 31 11.29 -6.54 7.29
N GLN A 32 10.40 -6.84 6.36
CA GLN A 32 8.97 -6.75 6.55
C GLN A 32 8.30 -8.06 6.16
N PHE A 33 7.39 -8.52 7.00
CA PHE A 33 6.62 -9.73 6.80
C PHE A 33 5.15 -9.47 7.12
N GLY A 34 4.27 -10.01 6.28
CA GLY A 34 2.83 -10.01 6.50
C GLY A 34 2.22 -11.31 6.04
N TYR A 35 1.27 -11.82 6.81
CA TYR A 35 0.50 -13.00 6.48
C TYR A 35 -0.94 -12.85 6.96
N ASN A 36 -1.89 -13.23 6.14
CA ASN A 36 -3.32 -13.21 6.45
C ASN A 36 -3.93 -14.58 6.17
N GLN A 37 -4.45 -15.23 7.21
CA GLN A 37 -5.06 -16.55 7.15
C GLN A 37 -6.56 -16.48 7.42
N PRO A 38 -7.42 -16.73 6.44
CA PRO A 38 -8.84 -16.98 6.68
C PRO A 38 -9.05 -18.26 7.48
N LEU A 39 -10.03 -18.27 8.37
CA LEU A 39 -10.41 -19.43 9.18
C LEU A 39 -11.59 -20.22 8.59
N GLU A 40 -12.37 -19.60 7.71
CA GLU A 40 -13.46 -20.22 6.97
C GLU A 40 -13.24 -20.14 5.47
N GLY A 41 -13.52 -21.25 4.80
CA GLY A 41 -13.37 -21.39 3.37
C GLY A 41 -11.91 -21.63 2.97
N ARG A 42 -11.73 -21.97 1.69
CA ARG A 42 -10.41 -22.09 1.08
C ARG A 42 -10.08 -20.78 0.38
N ALA A 43 -8.89 -20.26 0.62
CA ALA A 43 -8.40 -19.03 0.04
C ALA A 43 -7.01 -19.23 -0.55
N PRO A 44 -6.60 -18.41 -1.52
CA PRO A 44 -5.20 -18.37 -1.93
C PRO A 44 -4.32 -17.93 -0.77
N ILE A 45 -3.05 -18.33 -0.80
CA ILE A 45 -2.05 -17.88 0.17
C ILE A 45 -1.93 -16.36 0.05
N ALA A 46 -2.03 -15.66 1.18
CA ALA A 46 -1.94 -14.21 1.22
C ALA A 46 -0.84 -13.77 2.21
N GLY A 47 0.25 -13.28 1.65
CA GLY A 47 1.37 -12.83 2.48
C GLY A 47 2.47 -12.17 1.66
N TYR A 48 3.36 -11.50 2.35
CA TYR A 48 4.59 -10.95 1.81
C TYR A 48 5.75 -11.15 2.79
N ALA A 49 6.94 -11.26 2.25
CA ALA A 49 8.18 -11.20 2.99
C ALA A 49 9.21 -10.50 2.10
N PHE A 50 9.70 -9.34 2.51
CA PHE A 50 10.69 -8.62 1.74
C PHE A 50 11.70 -7.87 2.60
N TYR A 51 12.88 -7.69 2.04
CA TYR A 51 13.90 -6.76 2.50
C TYR A 51 13.73 -5.46 1.72
N TYR A 52 13.54 -4.35 2.43
CA TYR A 52 13.47 -3.01 1.86
C TYR A 52 14.73 -2.24 2.21
N HIS A 53 15.41 -1.75 1.19
CA HIS A 53 16.60 -0.91 1.30
C HIS A 53 16.35 0.41 0.59
N ASN A 54 16.67 1.50 1.25
CA ASN A 54 16.66 2.84 0.66
C ASN A 54 17.93 3.58 1.08
N ASP A 55 18.77 3.97 0.12
CA ASP A 55 20.01 4.71 0.33
C ASP A 55 19.98 6.02 -0.49
N PRO A 56 19.63 7.16 0.15
CA PRO A 56 19.52 8.45 -0.54
C PRO A 56 20.83 9.04 -0.99
N ASP A 57 21.98 8.54 -0.51
CA ASP A 57 23.32 9.00 -0.86
C ASP A 57 24.15 7.88 -1.51
N PHE A 58 23.49 7.04 -2.30
CA PHE A 58 24.12 5.91 -2.98
C PHE A 58 25.13 6.40 -4.03
N PHE A 59 26.42 6.06 -3.89
CA PHE A 59 27.56 6.53 -4.66
C PHE A 59 27.80 8.05 -4.64
N ARG A 60 26.76 8.87 -4.70
CA ARG A 60 26.82 10.35 -4.72
C ARG A 60 25.61 10.91 -4.00
N THR A 61 25.74 12.12 -3.47
CA THR A 61 24.70 12.83 -2.72
C THR A 61 23.42 13.15 -3.51
N ASN A 62 23.46 12.97 -4.83
CA ASN A 62 22.32 13.19 -5.70
C ASN A 62 21.77 11.91 -6.34
N ILE A 63 22.23 10.74 -5.91
CA ILE A 63 21.75 9.46 -6.41
C ILE A 63 21.13 8.68 -5.25
N THR A 64 19.90 8.23 -5.42
CA THR A 64 19.18 7.37 -4.48
C THR A 64 19.02 5.98 -5.06
N LEU A 65 19.26 4.95 -4.26
CA LEU A 65 18.91 3.58 -4.59
C LEU A 65 17.80 3.10 -3.67
N ARG A 66 16.70 2.64 -4.24
CA ARG A 66 15.61 1.94 -3.56
C ARG A 66 15.52 0.52 -4.08
N VAL A 67 15.47 -0.46 -3.18
CA VAL A 67 15.31 -1.88 -3.52
C VAL A 67 14.31 -2.51 -2.55
N ALA A 68 13.35 -3.24 -3.07
CA ALA A 68 12.52 -4.17 -2.31
C ALA A 68 12.74 -5.58 -2.88
N LEU A 69 13.33 -6.46 -2.09
CA LEU A 69 13.69 -7.81 -2.49
C LEU A 69 12.88 -8.83 -1.71
N ALA A 70 12.06 -9.59 -2.43
CA ALA A 70 11.32 -10.76 -1.92
C ALA A 70 11.92 -12.06 -2.50
N PRO A 71 11.59 -13.24 -1.97
CA PRO A 71 12.13 -14.51 -2.46
C PRO A 71 11.90 -14.76 -3.96
N VAL A 72 10.81 -14.25 -4.52
CA VAL A 72 10.41 -14.46 -5.92
C VAL A 72 10.19 -13.16 -6.69
N TYR A 73 10.42 -12.00 -6.07
CA TYR A 73 10.12 -10.71 -6.67
C TYR A 73 11.17 -9.66 -6.28
N LEU A 74 11.56 -8.83 -7.23
CA LEU A 74 12.42 -7.65 -7.05
C LEU A 74 11.69 -6.41 -7.53
N ASP A 75 11.74 -5.33 -6.76
CA ASP A 75 11.42 -3.97 -7.20
C ASP A 75 12.60 -3.07 -6.86
N SER A 76 13.11 -2.35 -7.85
CA SER A 76 14.26 -1.47 -7.68
C SER A 76 14.09 -0.17 -8.45
N GLU A 77 14.61 0.92 -7.89
CA GLU A 77 14.59 2.24 -8.52
C GLU A 77 15.90 2.99 -8.22
N ILE A 78 16.49 3.59 -9.24
CA ILE A 78 17.60 4.52 -9.12
C ILE A 78 17.05 5.92 -9.40
N GLY A 79 17.14 6.79 -8.41
CA GLY A 79 16.69 8.18 -8.47
C GLY A 79 17.86 9.16 -8.63
N PHE A 80 17.64 10.20 -9.39
CA PHE A 80 18.58 11.31 -9.63
C PHE A 80 17.94 12.58 -9.05
N VAL A 81 18.37 12.94 -7.85
CA VAL A 81 17.89 14.14 -7.16
C VAL A 81 18.29 15.37 -7.95
N HIS A 82 17.34 16.23 -8.26
CA HIS A 82 17.48 17.40 -9.13
C HIS A 82 17.99 17.06 -10.56
N GLY A 83 17.76 15.83 -11.03
CA GLY A 83 18.23 15.35 -12.32
C GLY A 83 17.66 16.11 -13.53
N LEU A 84 16.47 16.70 -13.40
CA LEU A 84 15.82 17.51 -14.44
C LEU A 84 15.72 19.00 -14.06
N GLY A 85 16.40 19.43 -12.99
CA GLY A 85 16.42 20.81 -12.54
C GLY A 85 16.07 20.96 -11.05
N PRO A 86 16.15 22.19 -10.51
CA PRO A 86 15.76 22.43 -9.13
C PRO A 86 14.35 21.90 -8.85
N GLN A 87 14.15 21.15 -7.77
CA GLN A 87 12.86 20.61 -7.34
C GLN A 87 12.27 19.51 -8.28
N THR A 88 13.05 19.04 -9.26
CA THR A 88 12.60 18.00 -10.18
C THR A 88 13.57 16.84 -10.22
N ASP A 89 13.11 15.72 -9.68
CA ASP A 89 13.87 14.48 -9.65
C ASP A 89 13.43 13.59 -10.82
N PHE A 90 14.32 12.74 -11.25
CA PHE A 90 14.08 11.72 -12.25
C PHE A 90 14.49 10.35 -11.69
N ALA A 91 13.76 9.31 -12.01
CA ALA A 91 14.12 7.97 -11.62
C ALA A 91 13.87 6.95 -12.73
N VAL A 92 14.63 5.87 -12.71
CA VAL A 92 14.44 4.68 -13.53
C VAL A 92 14.29 3.47 -12.64
N GLY A 93 13.36 2.59 -12.95
CA GLY A 93 13.04 1.43 -12.15
C GLY A 93 12.98 0.15 -12.98
N ALA A 94 13.24 -0.96 -12.30
CA ALA A 94 13.02 -2.29 -12.82
C ALA A 94 12.39 -3.13 -11.72
N ALA A 95 11.31 -3.83 -12.06
CA ALA A 95 10.60 -4.71 -11.13
C ALA A 95 10.21 -6.00 -11.85
N GLY A 96 9.94 -7.08 -11.09
CA GLY A 96 9.45 -8.32 -11.66
C GLY A 96 9.85 -9.54 -10.87
N GLY A 97 9.31 -10.66 -11.29
CA GLY A 97 9.61 -11.95 -10.69
C GLY A 97 8.57 -13.02 -10.99
N GLY A 98 8.76 -14.17 -10.38
CA GLY A 98 7.79 -15.26 -10.43
C GLY A 98 6.54 -14.94 -9.64
N PHE A 99 5.39 -15.38 -10.14
CA PHE A 99 4.07 -15.19 -9.55
C PHE A 99 3.59 -13.74 -9.42
N ALA A 100 4.32 -12.77 -10.02
CA ALA A 100 3.99 -11.35 -9.94
C ALA A 100 2.61 -11.03 -10.53
N ASP A 101 2.24 -11.71 -11.60
CA ASP A 101 1.00 -11.53 -12.36
C ASP A 101 0.00 -12.69 -12.18
N SER A 102 0.19 -13.51 -11.15
CA SER A 102 -0.74 -14.59 -10.84
C SER A 102 -2.14 -14.06 -10.55
N TYR A 103 -3.14 -14.73 -11.11
CA TYR A 103 -4.54 -14.35 -10.94
C TYR A 103 -5.30 -15.38 -10.12
N ASN A 104 -5.94 -14.91 -9.07
CA ASN A 104 -6.81 -15.71 -8.22
C ASN A 104 -8.27 -15.27 -8.41
N GLU A 105 -9.07 -16.14 -8.97
CA GLU A 105 -10.51 -15.90 -9.12
C GLU A 105 -11.23 -16.17 -7.82
N ILE A 106 -11.87 -15.12 -7.27
CA ILE A 106 -12.68 -15.21 -6.06
C ILE A 106 -14.05 -14.62 -6.34
N ARG A 107 -15.10 -15.44 -6.20
CA ARG A 107 -16.50 -15.03 -6.43
C ARG A 107 -17.42 -15.57 -5.33
N GLY A 108 -18.29 -14.72 -4.79
CA GLY A 108 -19.24 -15.11 -3.76
C GLY A 108 -18.58 -15.75 -2.53
N GLY A 109 -17.40 -15.24 -2.14
CA GLY A 109 -16.62 -15.74 -1.01
C GLY A 109 -15.98 -17.10 -1.19
N LYS A 110 -15.80 -17.54 -2.45
CA LYS A 110 -15.15 -18.81 -2.80
C LYS A 110 -13.96 -18.54 -3.73
N TYR A 111 -12.85 -19.17 -3.43
CA TYR A 111 -11.70 -19.27 -4.33
C TYR A 111 -11.97 -20.34 -5.40
N ILE A 112 -11.92 -19.96 -6.66
CA ILE A 112 -12.20 -20.82 -7.82
C ILE A 112 -10.89 -21.22 -8.47
N GLU A 113 -10.26 -22.27 -7.95
CA GLU A 113 -8.96 -22.74 -8.40
C GLU A 113 -8.92 -23.09 -9.87
N ALA A 114 -10.02 -23.68 -10.40
CA ALA A 114 -10.14 -24.05 -11.80
C ALA A 114 -10.05 -22.87 -12.78
N GLU A 115 -10.24 -21.64 -12.30
CA GLU A 115 -10.21 -20.39 -13.07
C GLU A 115 -9.06 -19.46 -12.63
N SER A 116 -8.16 -19.99 -11.82
CA SER A 116 -6.98 -19.30 -11.32
C SER A 116 -5.73 -19.87 -11.98
N PHE A 117 -4.70 -19.05 -12.14
CA PHE A 117 -3.48 -19.41 -12.84
C PHE A 117 -2.29 -18.60 -12.35
N ASP A 118 -1.10 -19.10 -12.62
CA ASP A 118 0.13 -18.40 -12.26
C ASP A 118 0.52 -17.44 -13.38
N GLY A 119 1.26 -16.40 -13.03
CA GLY A 119 1.78 -15.42 -13.97
C GLY A 119 3.08 -14.84 -13.48
N ASN A 120 4.04 -14.78 -14.38
CA ASN A 120 5.33 -14.14 -14.17
C ASN A 120 5.30 -12.75 -14.80
N GLY A 121 5.98 -11.79 -14.21
CA GLY A 121 5.95 -10.43 -14.73
C GLY A 121 7.28 -9.72 -14.62
N GLY A 122 7.51 -8.79 -15.54
CA GLY A 122 8.67 -7.90 -15.52
C GLY A 122 8.32 -6.50 -16.01
N GLU A 123 8.80 -5.49 -15.31
CA GLU A 123 8.51 -4.09 -15.58
C GLU A 123 9.80 -3.26 -15.68
N LEU A 124 9.83 -2.36 -16.65
CA LEU A 124 10.77 -1.24 -16.71
C LEU A 124 9.98 0.05 -16.59
N SER A 125 10.48 1.00 -15.82
CA SER A 125 9.78 2.27 -15.60
C SER A 125 10.70 3.47 -15.57
N ALA A 126 10.13 4.64 -15.87
CA ALA A 126 10.75 5.93 -15.69
C ALA A 126 9.77 6.87 -14.98
N SER A 127 10.27 7.64 -14.02
CA SER A 127 9.45 8.51 -13.18
C SER A 127 10.03 9.92 -13.11
N VAL A 128 9.14 10.90 -13.05
CA VAL A 128 9.47 12.30 -12.77
C VAL A 128 8.70 12.70 -11.52
N TYR A 129 9.41 13.31 -10.58
CA TYR A 129 8.86 13.86 -9.34
C TYR A 129 9.13 15.36 -9.32
N HIS A 130 8.11 16.17 -9.12
CA HIS A 130 8.27 17.62 -9.03
C HIS A 130 7.64 18.16 -7.75
N LEU A 131 8.42 18.93 -6.99
CA LEU A 131 7.98 19.60 -5.78
C LEU A 131 7.54 21.04 -6.12
N PHE A 132 6.24 21.33 -5.97
CA PHE A 132 5.68 22.65 -6.29
C PHE A 132 5.99 23.73 -5.23
N ASN A 133 6.09 23.33 -3.98
CA ASN A 133 6.13 24.23 -2.84
C ASN A 133 7.34 23.99 -1.92
N PRO A 134 8.58 24.18 -2.41
CA PRO A 134 9.80 23.82 -1.68
C PRO A 134 10.02 24.60 -0.37
N GLN A 135 9.28 25.70 -0.18
CA GLN A 135 9.37 26.52 1.02
C GLN A 135 8.29 26.19 2.05
N ASP A 136 7.31 25.39 1.65
CA ASP A 136 6.22 25.01 2.54
C ASP A 136 6.63 23.80 3.38
N LYS A 137 5.91 23.65 4.44
CA LYS A 137 6.16 22.65 5.47
C LYS A 137 5.65 21.27 5.11
N ILE A 138 4.56 21.21 4.36
CA ILE A 138 3.99 19.97 3.83
C ILE A 138 4.23 19.99 2.33
N PRO A 139 4.95 19.00 1.79
CA PRO A 139 5.28 18.97 0.38
C PRO A 139 4.04 18.72 -0.48
N LEU A 140 3.91 19.47 -1.57
CA LEU A 140 2.99 19.18 -2.66
C LEU A 140 3.81 18.68 -3.85
N ASN A 141 3.66 17.40 -4.16
CA ASN A 141 4.41 16.74 -5.21
C ASN A 141 3.50 16.38 -6.38
N PHE A 142 4.02 16.55 -7.58
CA PHE A 142 3.52 15.92 -8.79
C PHE A 142 4.37 14.69 -9.10
N VAL A 143 3.72 13.65 -9.56
CA VAL A 143 4.36 12.41 -9.99
C VAL A 143 3.87 12.06 -11.38
N LEU A 144 4.78 11.73 -12.28
CA LEU A 144 4.51 11.12 -13.57
C LEU A 144 5.40 9.89 -13.71
N ARG A 145 4.80 8.72 -13.94
CA ARG A 145 5.50 7.46 -14.21
C ARG A 145 4.97 6.84 -15.49
N GLY A 146 5.86 6.48 -16.38
CA GLY A 146 5.60 5.59 -17.50
C GLY A 146 6.24 4.25 -17.23
N ALA A 147 5.55 3.16 -17.55
CA ALA A 147 6.11 1.82 -17.42
C ALA A 147 5.71 0.94 -18.60
N GLU A 148 6.57 -0.01 -18.89
CA GLU A 148 6.39 -1.13 -19.81
C GLU A 148 6.48 -2.41 -19.01
N HIS A 149 5.42 -3.21 -19.02
CA HIS A 149 5.27 -4.42 -18.23
C HIS A 149 4.98 -5.59 -19.15
N PHE A 150 5.73 -6.69 -19.03
CA PHE A 150 5.51 -7.94 -19.71
C PHE A 150 4.91 -8.95 -18.75
N SER A 151 3.87 -9.65 -19.17
CA SER A 151 3.22 -10.74 -18.43
C SER A 151 3.30 -12.05 -19.24
N ASP A 152 3.60 -13.13 -18.54
CA ASP A 152 3.65 -14.52 -19.03
C ASP A 152 2.77 -15.38 -18.11
N TYR A 153 1.77 -16.05 -18.68
CA TYR A 153 0.74 -16.77 -17.94
C TYR A 153 0.86 -18.27 -18.09
N GLU A 154 0.85 -18.97 -16.97
CA GLU A 154 1.00 -20.43 -16.91
C GLU A 154 -0.15 -21.09 -16.14
N ARG A 155 -0.55 -22.29 -16.59
CA ARG A 155 -1.49 -23.12 -15.81
C ARG A 155 -0.79 -23.66 -14.58
N ASN A 156 -1.45 -23.56 -13.44
CA ASN A 156 -1.04 -24.36 -12.27
C ASN A 156 -1.78 -25.72 -12.25
N ASP A 157 -1.45 -26.56 -11.28
CA ASP A 157 -2.02 -27.92 -11.15
C ASP A 157 -3.56 -27.94 -10.99
N SER A 158 -4.15 -26.83 -10.57
CA SER A 158 -5.60 -26.71 -10.28
C SER A 158 -6.37 -26.02 -11.41
N THR A 159 -5.69 -25.35 -12.33
CA THR A 159 -6.32 -24.68 -13.48
C THR A 159 -7.00 -25.69 -14.38
N ALA A 160 -8.29 -25.50 -14.69
CA ALA A 160 -9.03 -26.43 -15.55
C ALA A 160 -8.39 -26.54 -16.94
N ALA A 161 -8.34 -27.77 -17.47
CA ALA A 161 -7.68 -28.03 -18.76
C ALA A 161 -8.34 -27.27 -19.94
N ASN A 162 -9.64 -27.02 -19.86
CA ASN A 162 -10.41 -26.27 -20.86
C ASN A 162 -10.59 -24.79 -20.55
N PHE A 163 -9.94 -24.29 -19.50
CA PHE A 163 -9.91 -22.83 -19.22
C PHE A 163 -8.81 -22.20 -20.11
N GLN A 164 -9.18 -21.32 -21.00
CA GLN A 164 -8.23 -20.62 -21.87
C GLN A 164 -7.54 -19.51 -21.06
N LEU A 165 -6.20 -19.54 -21.02
CA LEU A 165 -5.43 -18.46 -20.40
C LEU A 165 -5.47 -17.21 -21.27
N PRO A 166 -5.27 -16.00 -20.66
CA PRO A 166 -4.96 -14.80 -21.43
C PRO A 166 -3.67 -15.00 -22.25
N ASP A 167 -3.56 -14.28 -23.35
CA ASP A 167 -2.33 -14.24 -24.12
C ASP A 167 -1.23 -13.49 -23.35
N ASP A 168 0.01 -14.00 -23.45
CA ASP A 168 1.18 -13.29 -22.96
C ASP A 168 1.34 -11.97 -23.71
N GLY A 169 1.84 -10.95 -23.02
CA GLY A 169 1.99 -9.69 -23.72
C GLY A 169 2.50 -8.52 -22.89
N MET A 170 2.63 -7.40 -23.61
CA MET A 170 3.08 -6.14 -23.06
C MET A 170 1.90 -5.27 -22.66
N THR A 171 2.03 -4.65 -21.50
CA THR A 171 1.14 -3.59 -21.02
C THR A 171 1.95 -2.32 -20.81
N TYR A 172 1.57 -1.26 -21.49
CA TYR A 172 2.13 0.07 -21.26
C TYR A 172 1.26 0.82 -20.28
N SER A 173 1.85 1.40 -19.25
CA SER A 173 1.10 2.18 -18.26
C SER A 173 1.64 3.59 -18.14
N VAL A 174 0.72 4.53 -17.90
CA VAL A 174 1.03 5.91 -17.55
C VAL A 174 0.28 6.24 -16.27
N ARG A 175 1.01 6.49 -15.18
CA ARG A 175 0.45 6.94 -13.91
C ARG A 175 0.86 8.38 -13.64
N THR A 176 -0.10 9.21 -13.26
CA THR A 176 0.17 10.60 -12.88
C THR A 176 -0.70 11.01 -11.70
N GLY A 177 -0.20 11.91 -10.87
CA GLY A 177 -0.96 12.36 -9.72
C GLY A 177 -0.33 13.52 -8.96
N LEU A 178 -1.12 14.02 -8.02
CA LEU A 178 -0.71 15.03 -7.04
C LEU A 178 -0.79 14.41 -5.66
N ARG A 179 0.23 14.63 -4.85
CA ARG A 179 0.32 14.18 -3.46
C ARG A 179 0.75 15.31 -2.55
N TYR A 180 -0.10 15.66 -1.62
CA TYR A 180 0.17 16.61 -0.54
C TYR A 180 0.47 15.84 0.73
N GLY A 181 1.67 15.97 1.28
CA GLY A 181 2.15 15.19 2.39
C GLY A 181 2.75 13.83 2.01
N GLY A 182 2.52 12.81 2.81
CA GLY A 182 3.00 11.44 2.58
C GLY A 182 2.87 10.52 3.81
N ILE A 183 3.11 9.24 3.59
CA ILE A 183 3.10 8.19 4.61
C ILE A 183 4.41 7.41 4.52
N GLU A 184 5.05 7.15 5.67
CA GLU A 184 6.25 6.29 5.70
C GLU A 184 5.92 4.85 5.31
N PRO A 185 6.82 4.16 4.58
CA PRO A 185 6.67 2.74 4.25
C PRO A 185 7.01 1.84 5.45
N THR A 186 6.39 2.12 6.59
CA THR A 186 6.59 1.41 7.85
C THR A 186 5.26 0.96 8.44
N LEU A 187 5.29 -0.14 9.21
CA LEU A 187 4.12 -0.56 9.97
C LEU A 187 3.79 0.48 11.04
N PHE A 188 2.54 0.93 11.05
CA PHE A 188 1.97 1.86 12.04
C PHE A 188 2.84 3.12 12.23
N PRO A 189 2.88 4.01 11.24
CA PRO A 189 3.61 5.26 11.34
C PRO A 189 3.07 6.12 12.49
N ASP A 190 3.96 6.69 13.29
CA ASP A 190 3.57 7.53 14.44
C ASP A 190 2.89 8.82 14.01
N LEU A 191 3.25 9.30 12.83
CA LEU A 191 2.73 10.51 12.23
C LEU A 191 2.70 10.36 10.71
N ALA A 192 1.55 10.66 10.12
CA ALA A 192 1.39 10.76 8.68
C ALA A 192 0.21 11.67 8.36
N MET A 193 0.31 12.40 7.27
CA MET A 193 -0.81 13.11 6.64
C MET A 193 -0.62 13.06 5.13
N GLU A 194 -1.61 12.55 4.43
CA GLU A 194 -1.57 12.48 2.98
C GLU A 194 -2.93 12.82 2.37
N LEU A 195 -2.89 13.67 1.35
CA LEU A 195 -4.00 13.83 0.41
C LEU A 195 -3.44 13.59 -0.98
N ALA A 196 -4.01 12.66 -1.72
CA ALA A 196 -3.52 12.33 -3.06
C ALA A 196 -4.66 12.10 -4.04
N VAL A 197 -4.41 12.44 -5.30
CA VAL A 197 -5.29 12.13 -6.44
C VAL A 197 -4.44 11.58 -7.56
N TRP A 198 -4.94 10.52 -8.22
CA TRP A 198 -4.19 9.74 -9.19
C TRP A 198 -5.04 9.37 -10.40
N TYR A 199 -4.36 9.30 -11.52
CA TYR A 199 -4.84 8.67 -12.75
C TYR A 199 -3.83 7.62 -13.19
N GLU A 200 -4.32 6.49 -13.67
CA GLU A 200 -3.52 5.47 -14.36
C GLU A 200 -4.24 5.01 -15.62
N GLY A 201 -3.57 5.11 -16.76
CA GLY A 201 -3.96 4.50 -18.01
C GLY A 201 -3.13 3.26 -18.27
N GLN A 202 -3.76 2.14 -18.57
CA GLN A 202 -3.12 0.87 -18.96
C GLN A 202 -3.51 0.55 -20.39
N PHE A 203 -2.52 0.24 -21.23
CA PHE A 203 -2.69 -0.02 -22.65
C PHE A 203 -2.01 -1.36 -22.98
N ARG A 204 -2.80 -2.38 -23.29
CA ARG A 204 -2.30 -3.71 -23.62
C ARG A 204 -2.07 -3.88 -25.11
N ALA A 205 -0.92 -4.44 -25.45
CA ALA A 205 -0.61 -4.79 -26.85
C ALA A 205 -1.53 -5.91 -27.38
N ASN A 206 -1.86 -6.86 -26.50
CA ASN A 206 -2.72 -8.00 -26.78
C ASN A 206 -3.92 -7.96 -25.83
N GLY A 207 -5.02 -7.36 -26.25
CA GLY A 207 -6.33 -7.56 -25.65
C GLY A 207 -7.00 -8.77 -26.30
N GLY A 208 -7.91 -9.44 -25.60
CA GLY A 208 -8.58 -10.59 -26.19
C GLY A 208 -9.49 -11.33 -25.23
N ALA A 209 -10.22 -12.29 -25.79
CA ALA A 209 -11.07 -13.17 -25.02
C ALA A 209 -10.25 -14.27 -24.35
N TYR A 210 -10.68 -14.70 -23.16
CA TYR A 210 -10.10 -15.81 -22.40
C TYR A 210 -11.18 -16.45 -21.51
N GLY A 211 -10.81 -17.46 -20.76
CA GLY A 211 -11.75 -18.12 -19.85
C GLY A 211 -12.39 -19.36 -20.43
N PHE A 212 -13.60 -19.72 -19.98
CA PHE A 212 -14.36 -20.82 -20.56
C PHE A 212 -15.18 -20.32 -21.74
N ASP A 213 -14.95 -20.92 -22.92
CA ASP A 213 -15.66 -20.53 -24.14
C ASP A 213 -15.63 -19.01 -24.40
N ASP A 214 -14.48 -18.36 -24.12
CA ASP A 214 -14.26 -16.91 -24.30
C ASP A 214 -15.21 -16.02 -23.47
N ASP A 215 -15.59 -16.47 -22.28
CA ASP A 215 -16.55 -15.79 -21.40
C ASP A 215 -16.00 -14.50 -20.74
N ARG A 216 -14.74 -14.21 -20.95
CA ARG A 216 -14.04 -13.05 -20.38
C ARG A 216 -13.26 -12.29 -21.44
N GLN A 217 -13.07 -10.99 -21.16
CA GLN A 217 -12.36 -10.10 -22.05
C GLN A 217 -11.24 -9.38 -21.31
N LEU A 218 -10.05 -9.35 -21.89
CA LEU A 218 -9.02 -8.37 -21.57
C LEU A 218 -9.23 -7.12 -22.41
N GLU A 219 -9.46 -6.00 -21.73
CA GLU A 219 -9.60 -4.72 -22.41
C GLU A 219 -8.25 -4.22 -22.92
N SER A 220 -8.22 -3.71 -24.15
CA SER A 220 -7.01 -3.12 -24.75
C SER A 220 -6.59 -1.83 -24.07
N ALA A 221 -7.52 -1.11 -23.43
CA ALA A 221 -7.25 0.11 -22.69
C ALA A 221 -8.16 0.21 -21.46
N SER A 222 -7.57 0.42 -20.29
CA SER A 222 -8.27 0.63 -19.02
C SER A 222 -7.81 1.94 -18.39
N HIS A 223 -8.73 2.66 -17.76
CA HIS A 223 -8.45 3.93 -17.11
C HIS A 223 -8.93 3.88 -15.65
N LEU A 224 -8.04 4.14 -14.71
CA LEU A 224 -8.30 4.14 -13.28
C LEU A 224 -8.09 5.55 -12.71
N PHE A 225 -9.00 5.98 -11.86
CA PHE A 225 -8.93 7.26 -11.16
C PHE A 225 -9.18 6.98 -9.68
N TRP A 226 -8.26 7.40 -8.81
CA TRP A 226 -8.49 7.26 -7.38
C TRP A 226 -7.91 8.43 -6.59
N GLY A 227 -8.42 8.59 -5.39
CA GLY A 227 -7.91 9.54 -4.42
C GLY A 227 -7.83 8.91 -3.05
N SER A 228 -6.90 9.40 -2.25
CA SER A 228 -6.74 8.98 -0.85
C SER A 228 -6.57 10.18 0.07
N ALA A 229 -7.11 10.05 1.29
CA ALA A 229 -6.87 10.93 2.41
C ALA A 229 -6.48 10.08 3.61
N ALA A 230 -5.33 10.32 4.21
CA ALA A 230 -4.86 9.57 5.36
C ALA A 230 -4.30 10.49 6.44
N LEU A 231 -4.54 10.09 7.68
CA LEU A 231 -4.02 10.74 8.88
C LEU A 231 -3.57 9.67 9.87
N SER A 232 -2.35 9.77 10.37
CA SER A 232 -1.86 9.05 11.55
C SER A 232 -1.34 10.04 12.56
N TYR A 233 -1.71 9.86 13.80
CA TYR A 233 -1.26 10.73 14.88
C TYR A 233 -1.09 9.98 16.21
N THR A 234 0.11 10.06 16.78
CA THR A 234 0.40 9.51 18.10
C THR A 234 0.39 10.61 19.14
N LEU A 235 -0.46 10.48 20.15
CA LEU A 235 -0.53 11.41 21.28
C LEU A 235 0.80 11.39 22.07
N PRO A 236 1.44 12.56 22.32
CA PRO A 236 2.76 12.61 22.96
C PRO A 236 2.83 11.98 24.34
N ASP A 237 1.80 12.22 25.16
CA ASP A 237 1.79 11.81 26.56
C ASP A 237 1.34 10.35 26.75
N SER A 238 0.21 9.99 26.13
CA SER A 238 -0.40 8.67 26.29
C SER A 238 0.10 7.62 25.31
N LYS A 239 0.87 8.01 24.29
CA LYS A 239 1.37 7.15 23.21
C LYS A 239 0.28 6.38 22.45
N GLN A 240 -0.96 6.80 22.61
CA GLN A 240 -2.07 6.28 21.82
C GLN A 240 -1.92 6.79 20.37
N ASN A 241 -2.13 5.90 19.41
CA ASN A 241 -2.08 6.25 17.99
C ASN A 241 -3.46 6.09 17.35
N PHE A 242 -3.84 7.07 16.57
CA PHE A 242 -5.05 7.06 15.74
C PHE A 242 -4.63 7.08 14.27
N PHE A 243 -5.18 6.19 13.50
CA PHE A 243 -5.02 6.15 12.06
C PHE A 243 -6.40 6.13 11.39
N ALA A 244 -6.55 6.92 10.34
CA ALA A 244 -7.71 6.85 9.45
C ALA A 244 -7.24 7.04 8.00
N ARG A 245 -7.83 6.28 7.08
CA ARG A 245 -7.60 6.41 5.63
C ARG A 245 -8.92 6.27 4.89
N LEU A 246 -9.23 7.23 4.05
CA LEU A 246 -10.30 7.16 3.07
C LEU A 246 -9.69 6.99 1.69
N VAL A 247 -10.14 6.00 0.93
CA VAL A 247 -9.77 5.81 -0.48
C VAL A 247 -11.04 5.70 -1.29
N ALA A 248 -11.11 6.41 -2.40
CA ALA A 248 -12.21 6.29 -3.35
C ALA A 248 -11.65 6.16 -4.77
N GLY A 249 -12.26 5.31 -5.58
CA GLY A 249 -11.83 5.06 -6.95
C GLY A 249 -12.97 4.81 -7.90
N THR A 250 -12.73 5.10 -9.17
CA THR A 250 -13.60 4.78 -10.30
C THR A 250 -12.76 4.36 -11.49
N SER A 251 -13.30 3.54 -12.35
CA SER A 251 -12.61 3.04 -13.53
C SER A 251 -13.50 3.08 -14.77
N VAL A 252 -12.85 3.15 -15.93
CA VAL A 252 -13.48 3.04 -17.25
C VAL A 252 -12.79 1.89 -17.99
N ASN A 253 -13.58 0.98 -18.55
CA ASN A 253 -13.12 -0.22 -19.25
C ASN A 253 -12.18 -1.10 -18.37
N ALA A 254 -12.41 -1.15 -17.06
CA ALA A 254 -11.66 -2.04 -16.22
C ALA A 254 -12.18 -3.48 -16.39
N ASP A 255 -11.24 -4.38 -16.66
CA ASP A 255 -11.43 -5.83 -16.66
C ASP A 255 -11.03 -6.45 -15.31
N ARG A 256 -10.99 -7.78 -15.23
CA ARG A 256 -10.65 -8.51 -13.99
C ARG A 256 -9.23 -8.27 -13.50
N PHE A 257 -8.29 -7.89 -14.38
CA PHE A 257 -6.89 -7.64 -14.01
C PHE A 257 -6.66 -6.18 -13.60
N SER A 258 -7.38 -5.25 -14.20
CA SER A 258 -7.28 -3.82 -13.90
C SER A 258 -8.28 -3.33 -12.86
N ALA A 259 -9.27 -4.16 -12.46
CA ALA A 259 -10.24 -3.80 -11.42
C ALA A 259 -9.58 -3.57 -10.06
N TYR A 260 -10.14 -2.67 -9.26
CA TYR A 260 -9.74 -2.52 -7.87
C TYR A 260 -10.09 -3.77 -7.08
N ARG A 261 -9.14 -4.30 -6.31
CA ARG A 261 -9.30 -5.52 -5.52
C ARG A 261 -9.21 -5.21 -4.03
N LEU A 262 -10.33 -5.35 -3.32
CA LEU A 262 -10.43 -5.11 -1.88
C LEU A 262 -10.42 -6.42 -1.11
N GLY A 263 -9.80 -6.43 0.08
CA GLY A 263 -9.84 -7.58 0.98
C GLY A 263 -8.53 -7.82 1.71
N GLY A 264 -8.61 -8.64 2.78
CA GLY A 264 -7.48 -8.99 3.64
C GLY A 264 -6.95 -7.82 4.48
N PHE A 265 -5.89 -8.08 5.24
CA PHE A 265 -5.20 -7.05 6.04
C PHE A 265 -3.69 -7.17 5.84
N LEU A 266 -3.20 -6.62 4.73
CA LEU A 266 -1.78 -6.59 4.38
C LEU A 266 -1.35 -5.17 4.01
N PRO A 267 -1.08 -4.30 4.99
CA PRO A 267 -0.98 -2.84 4.80
C PRO A 267 0.24 -2.38 3.99
N LEU A 268 1.27 -3.22 3.81
CA LEU A 268 2.49 -2.84 3.08
C LEU A 268 2.64 -3.57 1.73
N VAL A 269 1.63 -4.32 1.30
CA VAL A 269 1.68 -5.06 0.04
C VAL A 269 1.56 -4.14 -1.18
N ALA A 270 1.01 -2.96 -1.01
CA ALA A 270 0.84 -1.95 -2.05
C ALA A 270 0.93 -0.54 -1.46
N GLU A 271 1.19 0.43 -2.31
CA GLU A 271 1.19 1.85 -1.94
C GLU A 271 -0.18 2.29 -1.37
N TYR A 272 -1.26 1.79 -1.96
CA TYR A 272 -2.64 2.02 -1.51
C TYR A 272 -3.34 0.70 -1.21
N PRO A 273 -3.06 0.08 -0.06
CA PRO A 273 -3.70 -1.19 0.29
C PRO A 273 -5.20 -0.99 0.53
N LEU A 274 -6.02 -1.73 -0.22
CA LEU A 274 -7.48 -1.71 -0.08
C LEU A 274 -7.91 -2.79 0.93
N SER A 275 -7.44 -2.63 2.17
CA SER A 275 -7.60 -3.64 3.23
C SER A 275 -9.02 -3.67 3.76
N LEU A 276 -9.56 -4.88 3.92
CA LEU A 276 -10.87 -5.14 4.53
C LEU A 276 -10.73 -6.34 5.47
N PRO A 277 -10.72 -6.12 6.81
CA PRO A 277 -10.49 -7.18 7.79
C PRO A 277 -11.55 -8.29 7.72
N GLY A 278 -11.13 -9.56 7.88
CA GLY A 278 -12.01 -10.73 7.84
C GLY A 278 -12.33 -11.28 6.45
N TYR A 279 -11.97 -10.56 5.38
CA TYR A 279 -12.11 -11.00 4.00
C TYR A 279 -10.85 -11.72 3.51
N PHE A 280 -10.95 -12.52 2.44
CA PHE A 280 -9.78 -13.01 1.73
C PHE A 280 -9.00 -11.83 1.14
N TYR A 281 -7.72 -11.99 0.98
CA TYR A 281 -6.92 -11.01 0.26
C TYR A 281 -7.43 -10.86 -1.18
N GLN A 282 -7.71 -9.64 -1.61
CA GLN A 282 -8.26 -9.34 -2.93
C GLN A 282 -9.60 -10.03 -3.26
N GLU A 283 -10.45 -10.27 -2.28
CA GLU A 283 -11.72 -10.98 -2.45
C GLU A 283 -12.72 -10.26 -3.36
N LEU A 284 -12.81 -8.93 -3.25
CA LEU A 284 -13.85 -8.14 -3.89
C LEU A 284 -13.27 -7.33 -5.04
N SER A 285 -13.78 -7.58 -6.26
CA SER A 285 -13.40 -6.82 -7.45
C SER A 285 -14.39 -5.68 -7.69
N ALA A 286 -13.88 -4.45 -7.75
CA ALA A 286 -14.68 -3.24 -7.84
C ALA A 286 -14.35 -2.42 -9.09
N ARG A 287 -15.37 -1.95 -9.77
CA ARG A 287 -15.30 -0.91 -10.79
C ARG A 287 -15.26 0.48 -10.16
N GLN A 288 -16.05 0.67 -9.11
CA GLN A 288 -16.07 1.88 -8.31
C GLN A 288 -16.17 1.50 -6.83
N PHE A 289 -15.54 2.28 -5.97
CA PHE A 289 -15.62 2.05 -4.52
C PHE A 289 -15.33 3.31 -3.72
N VAL A 290 -15.78 3.29 -2.48
CA VAL A 290 -15.34 4.17 -1.39
C VAL A 290 -15.02 3.28 -0.20
N LEU A 291 -13.79 3.35 0.32
CA LEU A 291 -13.30 2.54 1.43
C LEU A 291 -12.79 3.45 2.55
N LEU A 292 -13.31 3.28 3.74
CA LEU A 292 -12.81 3.90 4.97
C LEU A 292 -12.15 2.84 5.85
N ASN A 293 -10.89 3.04 6.19
CA ASN A 293 -10.15 2.27 7.19
C ASN A 293 -9.88 3.13 8.41
N ALA A 294 -9.96 2.57 9.60
CA ALA A 294 -9.55 3.23 10.82
C ALA A 294 -8.87 2.23 11.76
N SER A 295 -7.87 2.69 12.50
CA SER A 295 -7.30 1.92 13.61
C SER A 295 -6.96 2.80 14.79
N TYR A 296 -6.95 2.17 15.97
CA TYR A 296 -6.60 2.78 17.24
C TYR A 296 -5.66 1.86 17.99
N ILE A 297 -4.51 2.38 18.40
CA ILE A 297 -3.49 1.65 19.13
C ILE A 297 -3.41 2.23 20.53
N LEU A 298 -3.65 1.37 21.52
CA LEU A 298 -3.67 1.69 22.94
C LEU A 298 -2.53 0.95 23.65
N PRO A 299 -1.57 1.66 24.28
CA PRO A 299 -0.60 1.03 25.17
C PRO A 299 -1.30 0.36 26.36
N ILE A 300 -1.03 -0.94 26.60
CA ILE A 300 -1.64 -1.73 27.68
C ILE A 300 -0.65 -2.09 28.78
N ALA A 301 0.62 -1.73 28.62
CA ALA A 301 1.66 -1.94 29.61
C ALA A 301 2.39 -0.65 29.94
N PRO A 302 2.84 -0.44 31.20
CA PRO A 302 3.52 0.79 31.63
C PRO A 302 4.81 1.11 30.86
N ASN A 303 5.43 0.08 30.26
CA ASN A 303 6.65 0.25 29.46
C ASN A 303 6.39 0.51 27.96
N GLU A 304 5.13 0.72 27.56
CA GLU A 304 4.67 1.02 26.20
C GLU A 304 5.06 -0.06 25.15
N ARG A 305 5.55 -1.22 25.59
CA ARG A 305 5.99 -2.29 24.68
C ARG A 305 4.82 -3.09 24.12
N TRP A 306 3.80 -3.29 24.94
CA TRP A 306 2.62 -4.04 24.56
C TRP A 306 1.45 -3.08 24.33
N ASN A 307 0.81 -3.26 23.21
CA ASN A 307 -0.29 -2.41 22.78
C ASN A 307 -1.45 -3.27 22.31
N LEU A 308 -2.67 -2.80 22.54
CA LEU A 308 -3.88 -3.30 21.89
C LEU A 308 -4.12 -2.47 20.65
N GLU A 309 -4.29 -3.13 19.51
CA GLU A 309 -4.81 -2.48 18.31
C GLU A 309 -6.28 -2.86 18.11
N LEU A 310 -7.10 -1.88 17.79
CA LEU A 310 -8.47 -2.06 17.30
C LEU A 310 -8.50 -1.49 15.89
N ASN A 311 -9.03 -2.25 14.93
CA ASN A 311 -9.16 -1.78 13.56
C ASN A 311 -10.53 -2.08 12.97
N GLY A 312 -10.91 -1.34 11.94
CA GLY A 312 -12.14 -1.54 11.22
C GLY A 312 -12.06 -0.92 9.84
N ALA A 313 -12.84 -1.49 8.94
CA ALA A 313 -13.01 -0.96 7.59
C ALA A 313 -14.44 -1.12 7.13
N THR A 314 -14.89 -0.19 6.30
CA THR A 314 -16.18 -0.26 5.64
C THR A 314 -16.06 0.28 4.22
N ALA A 315 -16.74 -0.36 3.27
CA ALA A 315 -16.72 0.04 1.87
C ALA A 315 -18.10 -0.01 1.23
N ALA A 316 -18.37 0.97 0.36
CA ALA A 316 -19.43 0.91 -0.64
C ALA A 316 -18.79 0.53 -1.97
N ILE A 317 -19.34 -0.47 -2.67
CA ILE A 317 -18.74 -1.10 -3.84
C ILE A 317 -19.74 -1.18 -4.98
N ASP A 318 -19.32 -0.75 -6.16
CA ASP A 318 -19.91 -1.12 -7.43
C ASP A 318 -19.01 -2.20 -8.06
N TYR A 319 -19.50 -3.44 -8.12
CA TYR A 319 -18.69 -4.60 -8.49
C TYR A 319 -18.34 -4.61 -9.97
N SER A 320 -17.21 -5.21 -10.29
CA SER A 320 -16.88 -5.56 -11.67
C SER A 320 -17.80 -6.66 -12.19
N SER A 321 -18.10 -6.63 -13.49
CA SER A 321 -19.03 -7.57 -14.12
C SER A 321 -18.63 -9.03 -13.89
N GLY A 322 -19.60 -9.86 -13.49
CA GLY A 322 -19.42 -11.28 -13.19
C GLY A 322 -18.73 -11.58 -11.85
N THR A 323 -18.54 -10.55 -10.99
CA THR A 323 -18.00 -10.73 -9.62
C THR A 323 -18.94 -10.20 -8.54
N GLU A 324 -20.18 -9.89 -8.91
CA GLU A 324 -21.18 -9.31 -8.04
C GLU A 324 -21.48 -10.21 -6.84
N GLN A 325 -21.68 -9.57 -5.69
CA GLN A 325 -22.10 -10.22 -4.46
C GLN A 325 -23.38 -9.56 -3.92
N PRO A 326 -24.16 -10.28 -3.11
CA PRO A 326 -25.33 -9.68 -2.47
C PRO A 326 -24.95 -8.52 -1.55
N GLY A 327 -25.46 -7.33 -1.87
CA GLY A 327 -25.22 -6.09 -1.13
C GLY A 327 -23.97 -5.33 -1.60
N ASN A 328 -24.10 -4.01 -1.60
CA ASN A 328 -23.04 -3.08 -2.07
C ASN A 328 -22.28 -2.45 -0.92
N TRP A 329 -22.65 -2.76 0.33
CA TRP A 329 -22.00 -2.25 1.53
C TRP A 329 -21.39 -3.42 2.30
N VAL A 330 -20.10 -3.33 2.59
CA VAL A 330 -19.34 -4.38 3.25
C VAL A 330 -18.49 -3.80 4.37
N SER A 331 -18.35 -4.54 5.45
CA SER A 331 -17.63 -4.08 6.64
C SER A 331 -16.85 -5.21 7.29
N GLY A 332 -15.77 -4.85 7.96
CA GLY A 332 -14.99 -5.77 8.79
C GLY A 332 -14.35 -5.05 9.96
N VAL A 333 -14.13 -5.77 11.04
CA VAL A 333 -13.52 -5.28 12.27
C VAL A 333 -12.44 -6.24 12.74
N GLY A 334 -11.49 -5.74 13.50
CA GLY A 334 -10.42 -6.56 14.03
C GLY A 334 -9.84 -6.01 15.33
N ALA A 335 -9.13 -6.88 16.03
CA ALA A 335 -8.34 -6.51 17.20
C ALA A 335 -7.03 -7.31 17.20
N GLY A 336 -5.96 -6.71 17.70
CA GLY A 336 -4.64 -7.35 17.72
C GLY A 336 -3.82 -6.96 18.93
N ILE A 337 -2.85 -7.82 19.26
CA ILE A 337 -1.82 -7.54 20.26
C ILE A 337 -0.54 -7.23 19.52
N MET A 338 -0.01 -6.04 19.75
CA MET A 338 1.22 -5.56 19.16
C MET A 338 2.32 -5.45 20.22
N TYR A 339 3.50 -5.91 19.83
CA TYR A 339 4.73 -5.69 20.58
C TYR A 339 5.65 -4.72 19.84
N ARG A 340 6.25 -3.80 20.59
CA ARG A 340 7.32 -2.90 20.13
C ARG A 340 8.56 -3.10 21.00
N SER A 341 9.73 -3.30 20.38
CA SER A 341 10.97 -3.34 21.14
C SER A 341 11.32 -1.96 21.74
N PRO A 342 12.12 -1.89 22.82
CA PRO A 342 12.50 -0.60 23.43
C PRO A 342 13.17 0.38 22.46
N SER A 343 13.90 -0.14 21.47
CA SER A 343 14.56 0.64 20.43
C SER A 343 13.64 0.97 19.25
N ASN A 344 12.38 0.54 19.26
CA ASN A 344 11.42 0.59 18.15
C ASN A 344 11.91 -0.07 16.84
N ARG A 345 12.99 -0.85 16.90
CA ARG A 345 13.58 -1.55 15.75
C ARG A 345 12.81 -2.79 15.34
N PHE A 346 12.10 -3.37 16.28
CA PHE A 346 11.30 -4.56 16.03
C PHE A 346 9.86 -4.31 16.48
N LYS A 347 8.94 -4.58 15.57
CA LYS A 347 7.50 -4.53 15.80
C LYS A 347 6.88 -5.79 15.26
N PHE A 348 5.97 -6.40 15.99
CA PHE A 348 5.07 -7.39 15.42
C PHE A 348 3.66 -7.23 15.98
N ILE A 349 2.69 -7.72 15.26
CA ILE A 349 1.30 -7.78 15.67
C ILE A 349 0.67 -9.08 15.23
N VAL A 350 -0.15 -9.65 16.10
CA VAL A 350 -1.07 -10.74 15.78
C VAL A 350 -2.48 -10.17 15.90
N THR A 351 -3.25 -10.28 14.84
CA THR A 351 -4.61 -9.75 14.75
C THR A 351 -5.61 -10.88 14.53
N TYR A 352 -6.79 -10.73 15.12
CA TYR A 352 -7.98 -11.47 14.77
C TYR A 352 -8.97 -10.50 14.16
N ALA A 353 -9.62 -10.90 13.06
CA ALA A 353 -10.55 -10.04 12.37
C ALA A 353 -11.82 -10.81 11.97
N TYR A 354 -12.94 -10.08 11.89
CA TYR A 354 -14.24 -10.56 11.50
C TYR A 354 -14.83 -9.70 10.37
N GLY A 355 -15.06 -10.31 9.21
CA GLY A 355 -15.73 -9.70 8.07
C GLY A 355 -17.24 -9.85 8.26
N ILE A 356 -17.91 -8.76 8.65
CA ILE A 356 -19.33 -8.77 9.04
C ILE A 356 -20.22 -9.22 7.89
N ASP A 357 -19.91 -8.75 6.69
CA ASP A 357 -20.70 -9.01 5.48
C ASP A 357 -20.05 -10.03 4.54
N ALA A 358 -18.89 -10.59 4.93
CA ALA A 358 -18.20 -11.58 4.11
C ALA A 358 -19.07 -12.83 3.91
N ILE A 359 -19.15 -13.31 2.67
CA ILE A 359 -19.95 -14.47 2.31
C ILE A 359 -19.06 -15.72 2.36
N ARG A 360 -19.56 -16.78 2.99
CA ARG A 360 -18.92 -18.09 3.02
C ARG A 360 -19.99 -19.18 2.81
N SER A 361 -19.55 -20.42 2.60
CA SER A 361 -20.48 -21.57 2.45
C SER A 361 -21.36 -21.77 3.67
N SER A 362 -20.92 -21.34 4.85
CA SER A 362 -21.67 -21.40 6.11
C SER A 362 -22.66 -20.25 6.28
N GLY A 363 -22.65 -19.24 5.43
CA GLY A 363 -23.50 -18.05 5.52
C GLY A 363 -22.72 -16.75 5.46
N ARG A 364 -23.25 -15.71 6.11
CA ARG A 364 -22.63 -14.39 6.23
C ARG A 364 -21.79 -14.31 7.50
N GLY A 365 -20.63 -13.66 7.40
CA GLY A 365 -19.63 -13.55 8.44
C GLY A 365 -18.44 -14.47 8.21
N ALA A 366 -17.21 -13.95 8.43
CA ALA A 366 -15.99 -14.74 8.27
C ALA A 366 -14.89 -14.26 9.20
N ASN A 367 -14.07 -15.20 9.66
CA ASN A 367 -12.99 -14.94 10.58
C ASN A 367 -11.64 -15.05 9.86
N SER A 368 -10.66 -14.25 10.29
CA SER A 368 -9.27 -14.37 9.84
C SER A 368 -8.29 -14.06 10.97
N ILE A 369 -7.07 -14.60 10.83
CA ILE A 369 -5.93 -14.25 11.68
C ILE A 369 -4.88 -13.62 10.79
N GLY A 370 -4.29 -12.51 11.26
CA GLY A 370 -3.20 -11.81 10.61
C GLY A 370 -1.94 -11.80 11.48
N PHE A 371 -0.79 -11.81 10.83
CA PHE A 371 0.50 -11.58 11.46
C PHE A 371 1.28 -10.57 10.62
N LEU A 372 1.74 -9.50 11.26
CA LEU A 372 2.61 -8.50 10.62
C LEU A 372 3.86 -8.32 11.48
N MET A 373 5.01 -8.18 10.83
CA MET A 373 6.29 -7.96 11.48
C MET A 373 7.14 -6.97 10.69
N GLN A 374 7.88 -6.14 11.41
CA GLN A 374 8.91 -5.28 10.84
C GLN A 374 10.14 -5.30 11.73
N MET A 375 11.32 -5.44 11.11
CA MET A 375 12.62 -5.31 11.76
C MET A 375 13.44 -4.26 11.02
N ASP A 376 13.92 -3.25 11.74
CA ASP A 376 14.86 -2.26 11.24
C ASP A 376 16.29 -2.75 11.49
N LEU A 377 17.03 -3.00 10.42
CA LEU A 377 18.42 -3.47 10.43
C LEU A 377 19.42 -2.32 10.42
N GLY A 378 18.98 -1.07 10.26
CA GLY A 378 19.82 0.11 10.21
C GLY A 378 20.81 0.11 11.38
N LYS A 379 22.09 0.35 11.12
CA LYS A 379 23.14 0.38 12.14
C LYS A 379 22.75 1.40 13.20
N ALA A 380 22.86 0.98 14.48
CA ALA A 380 22.90 1.93 15.57
C ALA A 380 24.12 2.86 15.35
N HIS A 381 23.92 3.97 14.70
CA HIS A 381 24.79 5.09 14.97
C HIS A 381 24.50 5.44 16.42
N GLY A 382 25.48 5.29 17.27
CA GLY A 382 25.62 5.33 18.71
C GLY A 382 24.77 6.24 19.58
N ASN A 383 23.63 6.69 19.16
CA ASN A 383 22.64 7.38 19.97
C ASN A 383 21.30 6.74 19.65
N GLY A 384 20.71 6.12 20.66
CA GLY A 384 19.45 5.39 20.58
C GLY A 384 18.43 6.10 19.71
N PHE A 385 17.73 5.31 18.90
CA PHE A 385 16.60 5.77 18.10
C PHE A 385 15.60 6.46 19.03
N SER A 386 15.68 7.79 19.08
CA SER A 386 14.64 8.60 19.70
C SER A 386 13.71 9.04 18.56
N PRO A 387 12.42 8.75 18.66
CA PRO A 387 11.43 9.36 17.74
C PRO A 387 11.48 10.90 17.77
N ALA A 388 12.18 11.46 18.75
CA ALA A 388 12.37 12.89 18.96
C ALA A 388 13.62 13.49 18.27
N GLN A 389 14.33 12.75 17.40
CA GLN A 389 15.43 13.39 16.65
C GLN A 389 14.86 14.13 15.44
N PRO A 390 14.93 15.50 15.44
CA PRO A 390 14.32 16.35 14.41
C PRO A 390 14.89 16.13 12.99
N ASP A 391 16.07 15.50 12.88
CA ASP A 391 16.82 15.42 11.64
C ASP A 391 16.36 14.34 10.66
N ARG A 392 15.48 13.42 11.10
CA ARG A 392 15.04 12.29 10.26
C ARG A 392 13.74 12.53 9.50
N TRP A 393 12.96 13.51 9.94
CA TRP A 393 11.69 13.90 9.29
C TRP A 393 11.56 15.42 9.27
N ARG A 394 12.35 16.05 8.44
CA ARG A 394 12.42 17.51 8.36
C ARG A 394 11.09 18.21 8.05
N GLY A 395 10.11 17.49 7.54
CA GLY A 395 8.79 18.05 7.25
C GLY A 395 7.68 17.79 8.29
N TRP A 396 7.74 16.68 9.04
CA TRP A 396 6.61 16.18 9.83
C TRP A 396 6.68 16.45 11.33
N ASN A 397 7.83 16.28 11.96
CA ASN A 397 8.01 16.59 13.39
C ASN A 397 7.67 18.03 13.73
N TRP A 398 7.68 18.85 12.74
CA TRP A 398 7.44 20.26 12.81
C TRP A 398 5.97 20.67 12.70
N LEU A 399 5.13 19.94 11.95
CA LEU A 399 3.67 20.19 11.87
C LEU A 399 2.97 20.07 13.21
N PHE A 400 3.50 19.30 14.15
CA PHE A 400 2.85 18.94 15.40
C PHE A 400 3.65 19.34 16.65
N GLY A 401 4.67 20.19 16.52
CA GLY A 401 5.38 20.80 17.64
C GLY A 401 6.26 19.86 18.45
N ARG A 402 6.89 18.90 17.81
CA ARG A 402 7.93 18.05 18.41
C ARG A 402 9.33 18.47 18.02
#